data_98b0262136475dcf51574a09edd0f62e
#
_entry.id   98b0262136475dcf51574a09edd0f62e
#
_cell.length_a   1.000
_cell.length_b   1.000
_cell.length_c   1.000
_cell.angle_alpha   90.00
_cell.angle_beta   90.00
_cell.angle_gamma   90.00
#
_symmetry.space_group_name_H-M   'P 1'
#
loop_
_entity.id
_entity.type
_entity.pdbx_description
1 polymer ?
#
loop_
_entity_poly.entity_id
_entity_poly.type
_entity_poly.pdbx_seq_one_letter_code
_entity_poly.pdbx_strand_id
1 'polypeptide(L)'
;LQQALDKRGMILNLMYFYQGQDEVFENVDAIRRAVVNATDWLIENNARNVIIEIANEHDIRGWDHDRWIHDNMDKLIELARARFQEKNAGWVLPIGASTGGSMRVFDHVRDHSDLTMIHGNNRTPEEKRSRTAELFADPKMPGPIYMNEDDSGRETTLEVLARELASCDAVFSEGGSWGYMPWRQTQMFPFRHYMPAKTSKLEPGMTLEQSD
;
A
#
# COMPACT_ATOMS: atom_id res chain seq x y z
N LEU A 1 -10.99 9.06 9.77
CA LEU A 1 -9.73 9.24 9.04
C LEU A 1 -10.00 9.60 7.56
N GLN A 2 -10.75 8.78 6.78
CA GLN A 2 -10.98 8.95 5.34
C GLN A 2 -11.51 10.36 5.01
N GLN A 3 -12.57 10.84 5.68
CA GLN A 3 -13.12 12.19 5.48
C GLN A 3 -12.13 13.32 5.81
N ALA A 4 -11.23 13.11 6.79
CA ALA A 4 -10.22 14.10 7.14
C ALA A 4 -9.12 14.20 6.08
N LEU A 5 -8.79 13.08 5.42
CA LEU A 5 -7.88 13.02 4.28
C LEU A 5 -8.51 13.67 3.05
N ASP A 6 -9.78 13.34 2.76
CA ASP A 6 -10.55 13.91 1.64
C ASP A 6 -10.58 15.45 1.69
N LYS A 7 -10.90 16.02 2.84
CA LYS A 7 -10.88 17.47 3.06
C LYS A 7 -9.52 18.13 2.80
N ARG A 8 -8.45 17.38 2.75
CA ARG A 8 -7.08 17.83 2.48
C ARG A 8 -6.58 17.48 1.09
N GLY A 9 -7.45 16.92 0.23
CA GLY A 9 -7.09 16.46 -1.10
C GLY A 9 -6.15 15.25 -1.10
N MET A 10 -6.17 14.45 -0.03
CA MET A 10 -5.33 13.27 0.12
C MET A 10 -6.11 11.99 -0.22
N ILE A 11 -5.44 11.02 -0.80
CA ILE A 11 -5.97 9.69 -1.10
C ILE A 11 -5.57 8.74 0.04
N LEU A 12 -6.50 7.89 0.47
CA LEU A 12 -6.25 6.81 1.41
C LEU A 12 -5.96 5.52 0.64
N ASN A 13 -4.80 4.91 0.84
CA ASN A 13 -4.60 3.51 0.48
C ASN A 13 -5.16 2.66 1.63
N LEU A 14 -6.27 1.97 1.38
CA LEU A 14 -6.96 1.16 2.39
C LEU A 14 -6.73 -0.32 2.13
N MET A 15 -5.94 -0.89 2.99
CA MET A 15 -5.65 -2.32 3.00
C MET A 15 -6.74 -3.07 3.77
N TYR A 16 -7.27 -4.15 3.18
CA TYR A 16 -8.29 -4.98 3.83
C TYR A 16 -7.69 -6.06 4.71
N PHE A 17 -6.64 -6.73 4.23
CA PHE A 17 -6.01 -7.83 4.95
C PHE A 17 -4.51 -7.63 5.13
N TYR A 18 -4.03 -8.01 6.31
CA TYR A 18 -2.62 -8.00 6.67
C TYR A 18 -2.20 -9.38 7.19
N GLN A 19 -1.05 -9.88 6.74
CA GLN A 19 -0.48 -11.14 7.22
C GLN A 19 -0.26 -11.11 8.74
N GLY A 20 -0.46 -12.26 9.40
CA GLY A 20 -0.38 -12.37 10.86
C GLY A 20 -1.56 -11.69 11.59
N GLN A 21 -2.64 -11.38 10.88
CA GLN A 21 -3.93 -10.92 11.44
C GLN A 21 -5.12 -11.65 10.80
N ASP A 22 -4.87 -12.58 9.89
CA ASP A 22 -5.91 -13.33 9.19
C ASP A 22 -6.38 -14.59 9.97
N GLU A 23 -5.71 -14.95 11.06
CA GLU A 23 -6.13 -16.00 11.99
C GLU A 23 -7.50 -15.73 12.65
N VAL A 24 -7.95 -14.50 12.65
CA VAL A 24 -9.29 -14.13 13.16
C VAL A 24 -10.43 -14.63 12.28
N PHE A 25 -10.14 -15.02 11.03
CA PHE A 25 -11.16 -15.52 10.12
C PHE A 25 -11.32 -17.02 10.28
N GLU A 26 -12.52 -17.45 10.63
CA GLU A 26 -12.84 -18.88 10.84
C GLU A 26 -12.66 -19.74 9.58
N ASN A 27 -12.87 -19.14 8.41
CA ASN A 27 -12.86 -19.82 7.12
C ASN A 27 -12.85 -18.84 5.94
N VAL A 28 -12.72 -19.38 4.74
CA VAL A 28 -12.71 -18.66 3.47
C VAL A 28 -13.97 -17.80 3.25
N ASP A 29 -15.12 -18.26 3.70
CA ASP A 29 -16.36 -17.48 3.55
C ASP A 29 -16.36 -16.24 4.47
N ALA A 30 -15.69 -16.32 5.62
CA ALA A 30 -15.48 -15.14 6.47
C ALA A 30 -14.58 -14.12 5.79
N ILE A 31 -13.53 -14.53 5.08
CA ILE A 31 -12.68 -13.65 4.27
C ILE A 31 -13.49 -12.95 3.18
N ARG A 32 -14.30 -13.71 2.43
CA ARG A 32 -15.19 -13.14 1.40
C ARG A 32 -16.18 -12.13 1.99
N ARG A 33 -16.81 -12.46 3.12
CA ARG A 33 -17.72 -11.52 3.80
C ARG A 33 -16.99 -10.25 4.26
N ALA A 34 -15.74 -10.34 4.69
CA ALA A 34 -14.95 -9.18 5.08
C ALA A 34 -14.70 -8.24 3.90
N VAL A 35 -14.36 -8.77 2.71
CA VAL A 35 -14.25 -7.96 1.48
C VAL A 35 -15.57 -7.25 1.17
N VAL A 36 -16.68 -8.00 1.20
CA VAL A 36 -18.02 -7.43 0.96
C VAL A 36 -18.33 -6.32 1.94
N ASN A 37 -18.16 -6.57 3.23
CA ASN A 37 -18.49 -5.60 4.29
C ASN A 37 -17.63 -4.32 4.19
N ALA A 38 -16.34 -4.46 3.95
CA ALA A 38 -15.43 -3.31 3.80
C ALA A 38 -15.81 -2.48 2.56
N THR A 39 -16.09 -3.14 1.44
CA THR A 39 -16.46 -2.47 0.19
C THR A 39 -17.84 -1.80 0.32
N ASP A 40 -18.82 -2.47 0.93
CA ASP A 40 -20.15 -1.90 1.19
C ASP A 40 -20.04 -0.65 2.05
N TRP A 41 -19.21 -0.68 3.08
CA TRP A 41 -18.96 0.50 3.92
C TRP A 41 -18.42 1.70 3.12
N LEU A 42 -17.47 1.45 2.20
CA LEU A 42 -16.93 2.52 1.33
C LEU A 42 -18.03 3.11 0.45
N ILE A 43 -18.89 2.28 -0.13
CA ILE A 43 -19.99 2.71 -0.99
C ILE A 43 -21.00 3.53 -0.18
N GLU A 44 -21.45 3.02 0.96
CA GLU A 44 -22.45 3.65 1.84
C GLU A 44 -22.00 5.00 2.39
N ASN A 45 -20.67 5.16 2.62
CA ASN A 45 -20.08 6.42 3.08
C ASN A 45 -19.60 7.33 1.93
N ASN A 46 -19.86 6.98 0.66
CA ASN A 46 -19.41 7.71 -0.53
C ASN A 46 -17.91 8.07 -0.48
N ALA A 47 -17.09 7.11 -0.05
CA ALA A 47 -15.65 7.27 0.19
C ALA A 47 -14.86 7.16 -1.13
N ARG A 48 -14.75 8.27 -1.88
CA ARG A 48 -14.19 8.29 -3.24
C ARG A 48 -12.69 8.55 -3.32
N ASN A 49 -12.07 9.00 -2.24
CA ASN A 49 -10.63 9.26 -2.16
C ASN A 49 -9.86 8.04 -1.60
N VAL A 50 -10.15 6.85 -2.10
CA VAL A 50 -9.58 5.59 -1.62
C VAL A 50 -9.02 4.77 -2.78
N ILE A 51 -7.86 4.16 -2.58
CA ILE A 51 -7.36 3.01 -3.33
C ILE A 51 -7.58 1.79 -2.45
N ILE A 52 -8.17 0.74 -3.00
CA ILE A 52 -8.36 -0.53 -2.27
C ILE A 52 -7.17 -1.43 -2.53
N GLU A 53 -6.48 -1.79 -1.47
CA GLU A 53 -5.49 -2.85 -1.44
C GLU A 53 -6.11 -4.07 -0.76
N ILE A 54 -6.41 -5.12 -1.53
CA ILE A 54 -7.09 -6.30 -0.96
C ILE A 54 -6.24 -6.95 0.12
N ALA A 55 -4.94 -7.14 -0.13
CA ALA A 55 -4.04 -7.70 0.87
C ALA A 55 -2.63 -7.16 0.73
N ASN A 56 -1.98 -6.95 1.88
CA ASN A 56 -0.57 -6.64 1.97
C ASN A 56 0.26 -7.88 1.64
N GLU A 57 1.22 -7.73 0.73
CA GLU A 57 2.21 -8.78 0.45
C GLU A 57 1.59 -10.19 0.33
N HIS A 58 0.58 -10.33 -0.52
CA HIS A 58 -0.20 -11.56 -0.65
C HIS A 58 0.65 -12.80 -0.99
N ASP A 59 1.90 -12.61 -1.44
CA ASP A 59 2.81 -13.66 -1.91
C ASP A 59 3.85 -14.11 -0.86
N ILE A 60 3.88 -13.49 0.33
CA ILE A 60 4.82 -13.87 1.37
C ILE A 60 4.27 -14.96 2.30
N ARG A 61 5.15 -15.52 3.13
CA ARG A 61 4.76 -16.41 4.22
C ARG A 61 4.19 -15.62 5.41
N GLY A 62 3.38 -16.27 6.21
CA GLY A 62 2.83 -15.65 7.44
C GLY A 62 1.32 -15.42 7.38
N TRP A 63 0.67 -15.86 6.33
CA TRP A 63 -0.77 -15.96 6.23
C TRP A 63 -1.26 -17.31 6.79
N ASP A 64 -2.25 -17.32 7.68
CA ASP A 64 -2.87 -18.56 8.17
C ASP A 64 -3.70 -19.23 7.07
N HIS A 65 -4.24 -18.42 6.15
CA HIS A 65 -4.92 -18.85 4.93
C HIS A 65 -4.05 -18.65 3.69
N ASP A 66 -2.73 -18.77 3.82
CA ASP A 66 -1.74 -18.24 2.87
C ASP A 66 -1.98 -18.68 1.43
N ARG A 67 -2.06 -19.96 1.18
CA ARG A 67 -2.26 -20.49 -0.17
C ARG A 67 -3.58 -20.06 -0.77
N TRP A 68 -4.64 -20.02 0.04
CA TRP A 68 -5.95 -19.67 -0.46
C TRP A 68 -6.03 -18.19 -0.83
N ILE A 69 -5.49 -17.30 0.02
CA ILE A 69 -5.48 -15.85 -0.25
C ILE A 69 -4.65 -15.56 -1.51
N HIS A 70 -3.43 -16.10 -1.57
CA HIS A 70 -2.56 -15.94 -2.74
C HIS A 70 -3.20 -16.46 -4.03
N ASP A 71 -3.66 -17.72 -4.01
CA ASP A 71 -4.18 -18.41 -5.18
C ASP A 71 -5.57 -17.90 -5.64
N ASN A 72 -6.26 -17.06 -4.84
CA ASN A 72 -7.58 -16.53 -5.15
C ASN A 72 -7.64 -15.00 -5.06
N MET A 73 -6.50 -14.31 -5.15
CA MET A 73 -6.44 -12.85 -5.07
C MET A 73 -7.25 -12.18 -6.19
N ASP A 74 -7.20 -12.71 -7.40
CA ASP A 74 -8.04 -12.34 -8.53
C ASP A 74 -9.52 -12.32 -8.18
N LYS A 75 -10.01 -13.38 -7.51
CA LYS A 75 -11.40 -13.51 -7.11
C LYS A 75 -11.82 -12.52 -6.02
N LEU A 76 -10.89 -12.16 -5.12
CA LEU A 76 -11.16 -11.16 -4.09
C LEU A 76 -11.20 -9.74 -4.68
N ILE A 77 -10.34 -9.45 -5.66
CA ILE A 77 -10.37 -8.18 -6.43
C ILE A 77 -11.70 -8.07 -7.17
N GLU A 78 -12.10 -9.12 -7.90
CA GLU A 78 -13.36 -9.13 -8.64
C GLU A 78 -14.58 -9.06 -7.71
N LEU A 79 -14.53 -9.71 -6.55
CA LEU A 79 -15.59 -9.62 -5.54
C LEU A 79 -15.80 -8.19 -5.06
N ALA A 80 -14.72 -7.48 -4.74
CA ALA A 80 -14.79 -6.07 -4.35
C ALA A 80 -15.35 -5.21 -5.50
N ARG A 81 -14.88 -5.43 -6.74
CA ARG A 81 -15.36 -4.71 -7.93
C ARG A 81 -16.85 -4.94 -8.19
N ALA A 82 -17.31 -6.18 -8.10
CA ALA A 82 -18.70 -6.54 -8.31
C ALA A 82 -19.66 -5.84 -7.31
N ARG A 83 -19.21 -5.57 -6.09
CA ARG A 83 -20.04 -4.88 -5.09
C ARG A 83 -20.45 -3.49 -5.53
N PHE A 84 -19.57 -2.72 -6.21
CA PHE A 84 -19.94 -1.41 -6.75
C PHE A 84 -21.04 -1.49 -7.79
N GLN A 85 -21.07 -2.55 -8.60
CA GLN A 85 -22.11 -2.79 -9.60
C GLN A 85 -23.41 -3.24 -8.93
N GLU A 86 -23.37 -4.22 -8.04
CA GLU A 86 -24.53 -4.75 -7.33
C GLU A 86 -25.24 -3.69 -6.48
N LYS A 87 -24.51 -2.77 -5.90
CA LYS A 87 -25.03 -1.64 -5.12
C LYS A 87 -25.44 -0.45 -5.99
N ASN A 88 -25.28 -0.52 -7.32
CA ASN A 88 -25.56 0.57 -8.24
C ASN A 88 -24.88 1.89 -7.84
N ALA A 89 -23.62 1.81 -7.42
CA ALA A 89 -22.87 2.96 -6.90
C ALA A 89 -22.66 4.07 -7.95
N GLY A 90 -22.65 3.71 -9.25
CA GLY A 90 -22.38 4.64 -10.36
C GLY A 90 -20.89 5.06 -10.46
N TRP A 91 -20.03 4.45 -9.67
CA TRP A 91 -18.57 4.65 -9.65
C TRP A 91 -17.89 3.40 -9.10
N VAL A 92 -16.58 3.30 -9.29
CA VAL A 92 -15.72 2.24 -8.75
C VAL A 92 -14.41 2.86 -8.27
N LEU A 93 -13.80 2.28 -7.27
CA LEU A 93 -12.46 2.66 -6.79
C LEU A 93 -11.39 1.83 -7.52
N PRO A 94 -10.15 2.36 -7.63
CA PRO A 94 -9.02 1.54 -8.04
C PRO A 94 -8.77 0.41 -7.02
N ILE A 95 -8.60 -0.81 -7.52
CA ILE A 95 -8.43 -2.01 -6.70
C ILE A 95 -7.18 -2.75 -7.14
N GLY A 96 -6.37 -3.19 -6.19
CA GLY A 96 -5.20 -4.03 -6.41
C GLY A 96 -4.82 -4.82 -5.17
N ALA A 97 -3.65 -5.44 -5.21
CA ALA A 97 -3.02 -6.10 -4.07
C ALA A 97 -1.50 -5.99 -4.21
N SER A 98 -0.80 -5.77 -3.10
CA SER A 98 0.65 -5.62 -3.14
C SER A 98 1.38 -6.96 -3.02
N THR A 99 2.59 -6.97 -3.57
CA THR A 99 3.55 -8.07 -3.40
C THR A 99 4.70 -7.63 -2.51
N GLY A 100 5.34 -8.59 -1.86
CA GLY A 100 6.47 -8.34 -0.97
C GLY A 100 7.71 -7.77 -1.68
N GLY A 101 8.77 -7.54 -0.94
CA GLY A 101 10.01 -6.89 -1.39
C GLY A 101 10.75 -7.58 -2.54
N SER A 102 10.19 -8.65 -3.12
CA SER A 102 10.66 -9.23 -4.38
C SER A 102 10.31 -8.38 -5.60
N MET A 103 9.38 -7.44 -5.48
CA MET A 103 8.80 -6.62 -6.54
C MET A 103 8.25 -7.45 -7.71
N ARG A 104 7.79 -8.68 -7.45
CA ARG A 104 7.18 -9.56 -8.46
C ARG A 104 5.76 -9.09 -8.76
N VAL A 105 5.31 -9.36 -9.97
CA VAL A 105 3.91 -9.21 -10.37
C VAL A 105 3.41 -10.57 -10.83
N PHE A 106 2.27 -11.00 -10.34
CA PHE A 106 1.66 -12.28 -10.68
C PHE A 106 0.54 -12.06 -11.69
N ASP A 107 0.51 -12.86 -12.74
CA ASP A 107 -0.42 -12.69 -13.87
C ASP A 107 -1.89 -12.63 -13.42
N HIS A 108 -2.30 -13.53 -12.53
CA HIS A 108 -3.68 -13.56 -12.02
C HIS A 108 -4.07 -12.32 -11.20
N VAL A 109 -3.10 -11.62 -10.58
CA VAL A 109 -3.36 -10.34 -9.90
C VAL A 109 -3.32 -9.19 -10.89
N ARG A 110 -2.29 -9.15 -11.74
CA ARG A 110 -2.13 -8.12 -12.77
C ARG A 110 -3.37 -7.99 -13.65
N ASP A 111 -3.89 -9.11 -14.14
CA ASP A 111 -4.97 -9.13 -15.14
C ASP A 111 -6.33 -8.70 -14.55
N HIS A 112 -6.42 -8.57 -13.22
CA HIS A 112 -7.63 -8.16 -12.51
C HIS A 112 -7.48 -6.85 -11.73
N SER A 113 -6.28 -6.31 -11.61
CA SER A 113 -6.00 -5.05 -10.89
C SER A 113 -6.17 -3.82 -11.77
N ASP A 114 -6.45 -2.66 -11.15
CA ASP A 114 -6.48 -1.35 -11.82
C ASP A 114 -5.13 -0.62 -11.76
N LEU A 115 -4.23 -1.08 -10.90
CA LEU A 115 -2.89 -0.52 -10.71
C LEU A 115 -1.92 -1.63 -10.27
N THR A 116 -0.64 -1.40 -10.53
CA THR A 116 0.43 -2.32 -10.10
C THR A 116 0.97 -1.87 -8.75
N MET A 117 0.80 -2.69 -7.71
CA MET A 117 1.28 -2.42 -6.36
C MET A 117 2.44 -3.35 -6.01
N ILE A 118 3.58 -2.78 -5.63
CA ILE A 118 4.80 -3.51 -5.27
C ILE A 118 5.47 -2.88 -4.06
N HIS A 119 6.27 -3.67 -3.33
CA HIS A 119 7.09 -3.18 -2.22
C HIS A 119 8.57 -3.17 -2.60
N GLY A 120 9.25 -2.07 -2.27
CA GLY A 120 10.68 -1.87 -2.52
C GLY A 120 11.59 -2.23 -1.35
N ASN A 121 11.06 -2.85 -0.30
CA ASN A 121 11.78 -3.14 0.95
C ASN A 121 13.11 -3.84 0.72
N ASN A 122 14.18 -3.30 1.31
CA ASN A 122 15.55 -3.82 1.23
C ASN A 122 16.15 -3.87 -0.19
N ARG A 123 15.60 -3.14 -1.16
CA ARG A 123 16.15 -2.99 -2.51
C ARG A 123 16.98 -1.72 -2.63
N THR A 124 17.99 -1.77 -3.50
CA THR A 124 18.75 -0.56 -3.82
C THR A 124 17.95 0.40 -4.70
N PRO A 125 18.28 1.71 -4.71
CA PRO A 125 17.66 2.66 -5.64
C PRO A 125 17.75 2.22 -7.10
N GLU A 126 18.87 1.61 -7.51
CA GLU A 126 19.10 1.10 -8.87
C GLU A 126 18.17 -0.06 -9.22
N GLU A 127 17.97 -1.02 -8.29
CA GLU A 127 17.02 -2.12 -8.47
C GLU A 127 15.60 -1.60 -8.60
N LYS A 128 15.21 -0.62 -7.77
CA LYS A 128 13.90 0.03 -7.83
C LYS A 128 13.68 0.76 -9.15
N ARG A 129 14.68 1.54 -9.60
CA ARG A 129 14.67 2.22 -10.90
C ARG A 129 14.45 1.22 -12.04
N SER A 130 15.32 0.21 -12.12
CA SER A 130 15.27 -0.78 -13.18
C SER A 130 13.92 -1.50 -13.20
N ARG A 131 13.42 -1.88 -12.03
CA ARG A 131 12.14 -2.59 -11.93
C ARG A 131 10.96 -1.70 -12.31
N THR A 132 10.95 -0.44 -11.89
CA THR A 132 9.90 0.51 -12.27
C THR A 132 9.88 0.74 -13.78
N ALA A 133 11.05 0.92 -14.39
CA ALA A 133 11.19 1.07 -15.85
C ALA A 133 10.70 -0.19 -16.62
N GLU A 134 11.06 -1.39 -16.14
CA GLU A 134 10.59 -2.65 -16.75
C GLU A 134 9.07 -2.76 -16.70
N LEU A 135 8.47 -2.48 -15.54
CA LEU A 135 7.02 -2.54 -15.36
C LEU A 135 6.31 -1.49 -16.22
N PHE A 136 6.85 -0.28 -16.29
CA PHE A 136 6.28 0.80 -17.10
C PHE A 136 6.34 0.51 -18.59
N ALA A 137 7.38 -0.19 -19.06
CA ALA A 137 7.55 -0.58 -20.44
C ALA A 137 6.69 -1.79 -20.87
N ASP A 138 6.18 -2.56 -19.92
CA ASP A 138 5.33 -3.71 -20.21
C ASP A 138 3.87 -3.28 -20.45
N PRO A 139 3.35 -3.39 -21.68
CA PRO A 139 1.99 -2.96 -22.01
C PRO A 139 0.88 -3.77 -21.32
N LYS A 140 1.24 -4.86 -20.64
CA LYS A 140 0.30 -5.66 -19.86
C LYS A 140 0.10 -5.14 -18.44
N MET A 141 0.97 -4.24 -17.96
CA MET A 141 0.83 -3.72 -16.59
C MET A 141 -0.38 -2.80 -16.49
N PRO A 142 -1.26 -3.01 -15.49
CA PRO A 142 -2.41 -2.16 -15.27
C PRO A 142 -1.99 -0.83 -14.66
N GLY A 143 -2.61 0.25 -15.13
CA GLY A 143 -2.63 1.57 -14.52
C GLY A 143 -1.28 2.13 -14.05
N PRO A 144 -1.29 2.93 -12.99
CA PRO A 144 -0.07 3.45 -12.38
C PRO A 144 0.76 2.34 -11.73
N ILE A 145 2.10 2.48 -11.80
CA ILE A 145 3.03 1.69 -10.99
C ILE A 145 3.16 2.38 -9.63
N TYR A 146 2.77 1.70 -8.57
CA TYR A 146 2.78 2.22 -7.21
C TYR A 146 3.62 1.33 -6.30
N MET A 147 4.82 1.79 -5.97
CA MET A 147 5.64 1.22 -4.91
C MET A 147 5.12 1.78 -3.59
N ASN A 148 4.07 1.15 -3.04
CA ASN A 148 3.31 1.70 -1.91
C ASN A 148 3.96 1.48 -0.54
N GLU A 149 5.00 0.66 -0.48
CA GLU A 149 5.78 0.42 0.72
C GLU A 149 7.27 0.34 0.39
N ASP A 150 8.05 1.20 1.03
CA ASP A 150 9.52 1.17 0.94
C ASP A 150 10.14 1.53 2.27
N ASP A 151 10.80 0.56 2.91
CA ASP A 151 11.57 0.72 4.14
C ASP A 151 13.02 0.32 3.89
N SER A 152 13.89 1.30 3.87
CA SER A 152 15.35 1.10 3.68
C SER A 152 16.11 0.91 4.99
N GLY A 153 15.43 0.97 6.12
CA GLY A 153 16.05 0.73 7.43
C GLY A 153 15.20 1.20 8.61
N ARG A 154 15.47 0.56 9.75
CA ARG A 154 14.74 0.85 11.00
C ARG A 154 15.30 2.06 11.77
N GLU A 155 16.43 2.59 11.34
CA GLU A 155 17.12 3.69 12.03
C GLU A 155 17.01 5.00 11.26
N THR A 156 16.88 6.10 12.01
CA THR A 156 16.76 7.44 11.47
C THR A 156 18.15 8.07 11.40
N THR A 157 18.95 7.69 10.41
CA THR A 157 20.25 8.30 10.16
C THR A 157 20.20 9.13 8.88
N LEU A 158 21.14 10.06 8.72
CA LEU A 158 21.28 10.82 7.47
C LEU A 158 21.58 9.93 6.27
N GLU A 159 22.28 8.81 6.50
CA GLU A 159 22.56 7.83 5.46
C GLU A 159 21.27 7.10 5.01
N VAL A 160 20.43 6.68 5.95
CA VAL A 160 19.13 6.09 5.63
C VAL A 160 18.25 7.09 4.89
N LEU A 161 18.18 8.35 5.36
CA LEU A 161 17.43 9.40 4.67
C LEU A 161 17.93 9.63 3.24
N ALA A 162 19.25 9.70 3.04
CA ALA A 162 19.81 9.87 1.70
C ALA A 162 19.44 8.71 0.76
N ARG A 163 19.42 7.47 1.28
CA ARG A 163 18.98 6.28 0.52
C ARG A 163 17.48 6.32 0.20
N GLU A 164 16.65 6.77 1.13
CA GLU A 164 15.22 6.96 0.91
C GLU A 164 14.96 8.00 -0.20
N LEU A 165 15.64 9.14 -0.15
CA LEU A 165 15.54 10.17 -1.19
C LEU A 165 16.01 9.63 -2.55
N ALA A 166 17.09 8.88 -2.59
CA ALA A 166 17.56 8.23 -3.80
C ALA A 166 16.57 7.19 -4.34
N SER A 167 15.88 6.45 -3.45
CA SER A 167 14.80 5.52 -3.82
C SER A 167 13.60 6.25 -4.41
N CYS A 168 13.19 7.35 -3.78
CA CYS A 168 12.13 8.22 -4.29
C CYS A 168 12.46 8.72 -5.71
N ASP A 169 13.63 9.32 -5.90
CA ASP A 169 14.10 9.81 -7.20
C ASP A 169 14.17 8.69 -8.24
N ALA A 170 14.61 7.51 -7.85
CA ALA A 170 14.72 6.35 -8.72
C ALA A 170 13.35 5.92 -9.26
N VAL A 171 12.32 5.86 -8.41
CA VAL A 171 10.96 5.45 -8.80
C VAL A 171 10.28 6.56 -9.60
N PHE A 172 10.34 7.80 -9.14
CA PHE A 172 9.72 8.94 -9.82
C PHE A 172 10.30 9.22 -11.21
N SER A 173 11.61 9.08 -11.40
CA SER A 173 12.24 9.32 -12.69
C SER A 173 11.78 8.35 -13.78
N GLU A 174 11.28 7.18 -13.41
CA GLU A 174 10.73 6.18 -14.32
C GLU A 174 9.18 6.24 -14.40
N GLY A 175 8.56 7.28 -13.83
CA GLY A 175 7.10 7.49 -13.90
C GLY A 175 6.29 6.74 -12.87
N GLY A 176 6.91 6.07 -11.90
CA GLY A 176 6.23 5.40 -10.79
C GLY A 176 5.82 6.35 -9.68
N SER A 177 4.95 5.89 -8.78
CA SER A 177 4.65 6.52 -7.51
C SER A 177 5.36 5.79 -6.37
N TRP A 178 5.85 6.53 -5.39
CA TRP A 178 6.63 5.98 -4.30
C TRP A 178 6.00 6.28 -2.94
N GLY A 179 5.89 5.25 -2.09
CA GLY A 179 5.32 5.30 -0.75
C GLY A 179 6.40 5.17 0.31
N TYR A 180 6.66 6.28 1.00
CA TYR A 180 7.60 6.36 2.10
C TYR A 180 7.03 5.68 3.35
N MET A 181 7.73 4.65 3.85
CA MET A 181 7.31 3.93 5.05
C MET A 181 8.46 3.76 6.05
N PRO A 182 8.94 4.83 6.69
CA PRO A 182 9.92 4.71 7.76
C PRO A 182 9.23 4.20 9.03
N TRP A 183 9.41 2.92 9.33
CA TRP A 183 8.66 2.20 10.34
C TRP A 183 8.55 2.91 11.71
N ARG A 184 9.68 3.39 12.26
CA ARG A 184 9.67 4.06 13.57
C ARG A 184 8.98 5.43 13.56
N GLN A 185 8.99 6.10 12.43
CA GLN A 185 8.51 7.47 12.31
C GLN A 185 7.02 7.53 11.99
N THR A 186 6.53 6.59 11.19
CA THR A 186 5.15 6.61 10.69
C THR A 186 4.24 5.57 11.33
N GLN A 187 4.78 4.47 11.87
CA GLN A 187 3.99 3.38 12.43
C GLN A 187 4.02 3.29 13.96
N MET A 188 5.01 3.89 14.61
CA MET A 188 5.12 3.88 16.07
C MET A 188 4.79 5.22 16.69
N PHE A 189 3.91 5.20 17.69
CA PHE A 189 3.66 6.39 18.49
C PHE A 189 4.86 6.67 19.45
N PRO A 190 5.24 7.94 19.68
CA PRO A 190 4.76 9.14 18.99
C PRO A 190 5.33 9.21 17.57
N PHE A 191 4.47 9.40 16.58
CA PHE A 191 4.88 9.53 15.18
C PHE A 191 5.93 10.63 15.06
N ARG A 192 7.12 10.26 14.58
CA ARG A 192 8.27 11.17 14.48
C ARG A 192 8.50 11.54 13.03
N HIS A 193 8.98 12.76 12.83
CA HIS A 193 9.45 13.19 11.51
C HIS A 193 10.92 12.78 11.32
N TYR A 194 11.36 12.70 10.08
CA TYR A 194 12.77 12.70 9.74
C TYR A 194 13.32 14.11 10.04
N MET A 195 13.84 14.26 11.24
CA MET A 195 14.49 15.49 11.66
C MET A 195 15.99 15.23 11.81
N PRO A 196 16.87 16.14 11.41
CA PRO A 196 18.27 16.06 11.76
C PRO A 196 18.43 15.80 13.25
N ALA A 197 19.44 15.02 13.62
CA ALA A 197 19.62 14.50 14.99
C ALA A 197 19.57 15.54 16.12
N LYS A 198 19.71 16.84 15.80
CA LYS A 198 19.59 17.94 16.76
C LYS A 198 18.13 18.32 17.08
N THR A 199 17.17 17.95 16.25
CA THR A 199 15.74 18.29 16.39
C THR A 199 14.88 17.07 16.65
N SER A 200 15.46 15.90 16.84
CA SER A 200 14.75 14.62 17.05
C SER A 200 14.05 14.48 18.40
N LYS A 201 14.01 15.53 19.23
CA LYS A 201 13.31 15.56 20.51
C LYS A 201 11.98 16.30 20.40
N LEU A 202 11.11 15.88 19.47
CA LEU A 202 9.71 16.25 19.58
C LEU A 202 9.10 15.44 20.72
N GLU A 203 8.87 16.09 21.84
CA GLU A 203 8.05 15.54 22.91
C GLU A 203 6.58 15.43 22.43
N PRO A 204 5.81 14.47 22.95
CA PRO A 204 4.40 14.35 22.61
C PRO A 204 3.67 15.69 22.79
N GLY A 205 3.04 16.18 21.75
CA GLY A 205 2.30 17.44 21.76
C GLY A 205 3.03 18.68 21.27
N MET A 206 4.32 18.59 20.92
CA MET A 206 5.03 19.69 20.24
C MET A 206 4.57 19.85 18.78
N THR A 207 4.38 21.07 18.37
CA THR A 207 4.17 21.43 16.94
C THR A 207 5.52 21.56 16.21
N LEU A 208 5.50 21.51 14.87
CA LEU A 208 6.69 21.74 14.04
C LEU A 208 7.38 23.08 14.32
N GLU A 209 6.60 24.09 14.70
CA GLU A 209 7.10 25.44 15.05
C GLU A 209 7.82 25.49 16.39
N GLN A 210 7.65 24.47 17.25
CA GLN A 210 8.29 24.37 18.56
C GLN A 210 9.54 23.48 18.54
N SER A 211 9.91 22.96 17.38
CA SER A 211 11.06 22.05 17.23
C SER A 211 12.36 22.72 16.76
N ASP A 212 12.36 24.04 16.56
CA ASP A 212 13.54 24.84 16.17
C ASP A 212 14.41 25.27 17.36
#